data_e862687e801544b4c372281a64739585
#
_entry.id   e862687e801544b4c372281a64739585
#
_cell.length_a   1.000
_cell.length_b   1.000
_cell.length_c   1.000
_cell.angle_alpha   90.00
_cell.angle_beta   90.00
_cell.angle_gamma   90.00
#
_symmetry.space_group_name_H-M   'P 1'
#
loop_
_entity.id
_entity.type
_entity.pdbx_description
1 polymer ?
#
loop_
_entity_poly.entity_id
_entity_poly.type
_entity_poly.pdbx_seq_one_letter_code
_entity_poly.pdbx_strand_id
1 'polypeptide(L)'
;MKKKKTVAYLTRHAVSNYGSVLQAYATQTALEKLGANAVCIDYYRTDEKTENLVDTRLKSVSAKWNKNALTRLVFKATQNPVYKFADKRFAEYRKIVKVTDKEYNSEQELAADIPQADIYMTGSDQVWNTVVCGEIDPVYFLSFLPDSAKKIAYAASFGGSEVLPNDKENIKKWLKRYDKITIRENSGVKIANELGVPAEQVLDPTFLLEKSEWEKLIPQRECSEKYVLVYQLHPNKQFDEYAKQYAKKKGLKLYRLSHCFHHIVRSGKFVCCPPIGEFLWYIKNAEHFLTDSFHGTAFAIGLNTQFTDVLPKSYSERISSILQLIGYENRILKSYNDFDIDS
;
A
#
# COMPACT_ATOMS: atom_id res chain seq x y z
N MET A 1 -17.45 -26.23 21.83
CA MET A 1 -17.08 -25.24 20.78
C MET A 1 -15.66 -25.55 20.31
N LYS A 2 -15.40 -25.65 19.00
CA LYS A 2 -14.01 -25.79 18.50
C LYS A 2 -13.25 -24.51 18.86
N LYS A 3 -12.04 -24.64 19.42
CA LYS A 3 -11.15 -23.52 19.71
C LYS A 3 -10.89 -22.77 18.40
N LYS A 4 -11.11 -21.44 18.40
CA LYS A 4 -10.79 -20.59 17.23
C LYS A 4 -9.28 -20.66 16.98
N LYS A 5 -8.88 -20.83 15.71
CA LYS A 5 -7.46 -20.77 15.34
C LYS A 5 -6.98 -19.34 15.38
N THR A 6 -5.77 -19.15 15.85
CA THR A 6 -5.08 -17.85 15.81
C THR A 6 -4.21 -17.77 14.56
N VAL A 7 -4.37 -16.69 13.79
CA VAL A 7 -3.53 -16.35 12.64
C VAL A 7 -2.74 -15.10 12.99
N ALA A 8 -1.42 -15.26 13.12
CA ALA A 8 -0.51 -14.12 13.20
C ALA A 8 -0.07 -13.73 11.78
N TYR A 9 -0.39 -12.52 11.36
CA TYR A 9 -0.01 -12.07 10.01
C TYR A 9 0.97 -10.91 10.06
N LEU A 10 1.86 -10.88 9.09
CA LEU A 10 2.91 -9.89 8.96
C LEU A 10 2.72 -9.12 7.65
N THR A 11 2.56 -7.81 7.74
CA THR A 11 2.43 -6.91 6.58
C THR A 11 3.05 -5.54 6.88
N ARG A 12 3.11 -4.67 5.87
CA ARG A 12 3.66 -3.30 6.02
C ARG A 12 2.65 -2.33 6.64
N HIS A 13 2.02 -2.70 7.77
CA HIS A 13 1.03 -1.89 8.48
C HIS A 13 1.62 -0.59 9.07
N ALA A 14 2.92 -0.59 9.37
CA ALA A 14 3.61 0.48 10.10
C ALA A 14 3.91 1.74 9.26
N VAL A 15 3.88 1.64 7.94
CA VAL A 15 4.18 2.78 7.05
C VAL A 15 3.05 3.81 7.00
N SER A 16 3.41 5.09 6.83
CA SER A 16 2.43 6.19 6.72
C SER A 16 1.76 6.21 5.34
N ASN A 17 0.91 5.20 5.08
CA ASN A 17 0.19 5.01 3.83
C ASN A 17 -1.22 4.45 4.11
N TYR A 18 -2.25 5.09 3.54
CA TYR A 18 -3.65 4.66 3.71
C TYR A 18 -3.88 3.23 3.25
N GLY A 19 -3.34 2.87 2.08
CA GLY A 19 -3.49 1.54 1.54
C GLY A 19 -2.88 0.46 2.42
N SER A 20 -1.69 0.72 2.97
CA SER A 20 -0.99 -0.23 3.85
C SER A 20 -1.76 -0.47 5.15
N VAL A 21 -2.34 0.56 5.75
CA VAL A 21 -3.17 0.42 6.96
C VAL A 21 -4.49 -0.28 6.64
N LEU A 22 -5.17 0.13 5.56
CA LEU A 22 -6.49 -0.39 5.21
C LEU A 22 -6.44 -1.83 4.67
N GLN A 23 -5.38 -2.24 3.96
CA GLN A 23 -5.23 -3.65 3.58
C GLN A 23 -4.95 -4.54 4.81
N ALA A 24 -4.20 -4.03 5.81
CA ALA A 24 -3.99 -4.77 7.06
C ALA A 24 -5.31 -4.94 7.83
N TYR A 25 -6.12 -3.87 7.92
CA TYR A 25 -7.48 -3.93 8.48
C TYR A 25 -8.38 -4.90 7.72
N ALA A 26 -8.34 -4.87 6.38
CA ALA A 26 -9.12 -5.79 5.55
C ALA A 26 -8.71 -7.25 5.76
N THR A 27 -7.40 -7.51 5.85
CA THR A 27 -6.86 -8.84 6.18
C THR A 27 -7.40 -9.36 7.51
N GLN A 28 -7.30 -8.53 8.56
CA GLN A 28 -7.83 -8.85 9.88
C GLN A 28 -9.32 -9.18 9.84
N THR A 29 -10.11 -8.27 9.25
CA THR A 29 -11.56 -8.41 9.18
C THR A 29 -11.98 -9.66 8.40
N ALA A 30 -11.32 -9.96 7.29
CA ALA A 30 -11.58 -11.16 6.49
C ALA A 30 -11.28 -12.44 7.28
N LEU A 31 -10.15 -12.50 7.99
CA LEU A 31 -9.80 -13.64 8.85
C LEU A 31 -10.79 -13.82 10.00
N GLU A 32 -11.24 -12.73 10.63
CA GLU A 32 -12.25 -12.76 11.71
C GLU A 32 -13.61 -13.25 11.19
N LYS A 33 -14.02 -12.87 9.99
CA LYS A 33 -15.22 -13.39 9.33
C LYS A 33 -15.14 -14.89 9.03
N LEU A 34 -13.94 -15.39 8.77
CA LEU A 34 -13.69 -16.84 8.64
C LEU A 34 -13.65 -17.58 9.99
N GLY A 35 -13.85 -16.87 11.09
CA GLY A 35 -13.88 -17.44 12.45
C GLY A 35 -12.51 -17.60 13.08
N ALA A 36 -11.46 -17.04 12.53
CA ALA A 36 -10.13 -17.01 13.16
C ALA A 36 -10.01 -15.86 14.17
N ASN A 37 -8.99 -15.96 15.03
CA ASN A 37 -8.48 -14.84 15.81
C ASN A 37 -7.28 -14.26 15.05
N ALA A 38 -7.41 -13.04 14.52
CA ALA A 38 -6.38 -12.41 13.71
C ALA A 38 -5.58 -11.40 14.54
N VAL A 39 -4.25 -11.44 14.42
CA VAL A 39 -3.35 -10.47 15.04
C VAL A 39 -2.24 -10.11 14.05
N CYS A 40 -2.01 -8.83 13.83
CA CYS A 40 -0.87 -8.35 13.05
C CYS A 40 0.39 -8.35 13.91
N ILE A 41 1.47 -8.92 13.43
CA ILE A 41 2.77 -8.81 14.11
C ILE A 41 3.25 -7.37 14.01
N ASP A 42 3.44 -6.70 15.13
CA ASP A 42 3.83 -5.28 15.19
C ASP A 42 5.33 -5.13 14.90
N TYR A 43 5.69 -5.28 13.63
CA TYR A 43 7.06 -5.23 13.14
C TYR A 43 7.34 -3.93 12.41
N TYR A 44 8.40 -3.24 12.85
CA TYR A 44 8.90 -2.00 12.26
C TYR A 44 10.26 -2.21 11.62
N ARG A 45 10.30 -2.18 10.33
CA ARG A 45 11.54 -2.19 9.58
C ARG A 45 12.36 -0.93 9.90
N THR A 46 13.62 -1.11 10.31
CA THR A 46 14.47 -0.02 10.83
C THR A 46 14.62 1.15 9.84
N ASP A 47 14.73 0.87 8.55
CA ASP A 47 14.89 1.89 7.50
C ASP A 47 13.58 2.65 7.16
N GLU A 48 12.42 2.13 7.60
CA GLU A 48 11.10 2.75 7.44
C GLU A 48 10.66 3.55 8.68
N LYS A 49 11.39 3.46 9.79
CA LYS A 49 11.12 4.30 10.96
C LYS A 49 11.31 5.77 10.62
N THR A 50 10.42 6.62 11.14
CA THR A 50 10.38 8.07 10.85
C THR A 50 11.73 8.76 11.09
N GLU A 51 12.48 8.35 12.08
CA GLU A 51 13.81 8.85 12.41
C GLU A 51 14.85 8.55 11.32
N ASN A 52 14.73 7.41 10.64
CA ASN A 52 15.64 6.94 9.59
C ASN A 52 15.13 7.24 8.17
N LEU A 53 13.81 7.48 8.04
CA LEU A 53 13.13 7.54 6.75
C LEU A 53 13.71 8.60 5.80
N VAL A 54 14.14 9.77 6.33
CA VAL A 54 14.73 10.83 5.51
C VAL A 54 16.08 10.41 4.95
N ASP A 55 16.92 9.76 5.76
CA ASP A 55 18.21 9.25 5.31
C ASP A 55 18.06 8.11 4.31
N THR A 56 17.11 7.22 4.55
CA THR A 56 16.74 6.16 3.62
C THR A 56 16.25 6.73 2.28
N ARG A 57 15.39 7.74 2.33
CA ARG A 57 14.90 8.43 1.12
C ARG A 57 16.00 9.18 0.37
N LEU A 58 16.95 9.77 1.08
CA LEU A 58 18.10 10.42 0.44
C LEU A 58 18.91 9.48 -0.45
N LYS A 59 18.97 8.18 -0.12
CA LYS A 59 19.66 7.17 -0.95
C LYS A 59 18.96 6.96 -2.31
N SER A 60 17.64 7.14 -2.37
CA SER A 60 16.81 6.90 -3.56
C SER A 60 16.42 8.16 -4.34
N VAL A 61 16.61 9.38 -3.78
CA VAL A 61 16.27 10.61 -4.49
C VAL A 61 17.34 11.02 -5.49
N SER A 62 16.98 11.96 -6.37
CA SER A 62 17.86 12.46 -7.44
C SER A 62 19.21 12.94 -6.91
N ALA A 63 20.24 12.84 -7.72
CA ALA A 63 21.61 13.33 -7.45
C ALA A 63 21.63 14.81 -6.99
N LYS A 64 20.62 15.61 -7.38
CA LYS A 64 20.45 17.00 -6.95
C LYS A 64 20.49 17.16 -5.43
N TRP A 65 19.78 16.29 -4.69
CA TRP A 65 19.70 16.37 -3.23
C TRP A 65 20.89 15.72 -2.52
N ASN A 66 21.61 14.85 -3.23
CA ASN A 66 22.83 14.18 -2.72
C ASN A 66 24.13 14.87 -3.13
N LYS A 67 24.07 16.03 -3.83
CA LYS A 67 25.22 16.70 -4.42
C LYS A 67 26.27 17.11 -3.38
N ASN A 68 25.84 17.64 -2.23
CA ASN A 68 26.75 18.09 -1.16
C ASN A 68 26.01 18.12 0.21
N ALA A 69 26.76 18.44 1.28
CA ALA A 69 26.21 18.47 2.64
C ALA A 69 25.06 19.48 2.81
N LEU A 70 25.14 20.64 2.14
CA LEU A 70 24.12 21.68 2.23
C LEU A 70 22.80 21.23 1.63
N THR A 71 22.80 20.63 0.41
CA THR A 71 21.59 20.13 -0.23
C THR A 71 20.95 19.00 0.58
N ARG A 72 21.76 18.12 1.19
CA ARG A 72 21.24 17.09 2.12
C ARG A 72 20.61 17.71 3.37
N LEU A 73 21.24 18.75 3.95
CA LEU A 73 20.69 19.44 5.12
C LEU A 73 19.34 20.11 4.79
N VAL A 74 19.25 20.81 3.65
CA VAL A 74 17.99 21.42 3.18
C VAL A 74 16.91 20.34 2.97
N PHE A 75 17.25 19.22 2.34
CA PHE A 75 16.30 18.12 2.18
C PHE A 75 15.80 17.60 3.53
N LYS A 76 16.71 17.32 4.47
CA LYS A 76 16.36 16.88 5.82
C LYS A 76 15.48 17.90 6.54
N ALA A 77 15.83 19.17 6.51
CA ALA A 77 15.08 20.24 7.17
C ALA A 77 13.66 20.39 6.61
N THR A 78 13.47 20.17 5.32
CA THR A 78 12.15 20.28 4.66
C THR A 78 11.32 19.00 4.79
N GLN A 79 11.92 17.81 4.78
CA GLN A 79 11.19 16.56 4.78
C GLN A 79 10.89 16.01 6.19
N ASN A 80 11.80 16.22 7.17
CA ASN A 80 11.57 15.73 8.53
C ASN A 80 10.24 16.20 9.15
N PRO A 81 9.82 17.48 9.06
CA PRO A 81 8.54 17.91 9.60
C PRO A 81 7.34 17.21 8.91
N VAL A 82 7.45 16.98 7.60
CA VAL A 82 6.40 16.32 6.81
C VAL A 82 6.22 14.87 7.26
N TYR A 83 7.32 14.12 7.37
CA TYR A 83 7.26 12.72 7.80
C TYR A 83 6.82 12.57 9.25
N LYS A 84 7.32 13.40 10.16
CA LYS A 84 6.87 13.42 11.57
C LYS A 84 5.37 13.74 11.69
N PHE A 85 4.89 14.70 10.91
CA PHE A 85 3.46 15.02 10.88
C PHE A 85 2.62 13.85 10.36
N ALA A 86 3.02 13.25 9.24
CA ALA A 86 2.34 12.09 8.67
C ALA A 86 2.34 10.92 9.67
N ASP A 87 3.49 10.58 10.24
CA ASP A 87 3.61 9.47 11.17
C ASP A 87 2.74 9.66 12.43
N LYS A 88 2.72 10.86 13.00
CA LYS A 88 1.83 11.19 14.13
C LYS A 88 0.35 10.95 13.78
N ARG A 89 -0.08 11.31 12.55
CA ARG A 89 -1.45 11.06 12.08
C ARG A 89 -1.70 9.57 11.87
N PHE A 90 -0.77 8.90 11.20
CA PHE A 90 -0.89 7.47 10.91
C PHE A 90 -0.77 6.60 12.15
N ALA A 91 -0.08 7.03 13.21
CA ALA A 91 -0.10 6.33 14.50
C ALA A 91 -1.53 6.18 15.05
N GLU A 92 -2.37 7.23 14.91
CA GLU A 92 -3.79 7.14 15.25
C GLU A 92 -4.57 6.24 14.30
N TYR A 93 -4.27 6.31 13.00
CA TYR A 93 -4.99 5.54 11.99
C TYR A 93 -4.71 4.03 12.08
N ARG A 94 -3.49 3.64 12.47
CA ARG A 94 -3.09 2.24 12.69
C ARG A 94 -3.84 1.57 13.85
N LYS A 95 -4.44 2.31 14.77
CA LYS A 95 -5.22 1.77 15.90
C LYS A 95 -6.43 0.92 15.49
N ILE A 96 -6.88 0.98 14.24
CA ILE A 96 -7.93 0.09 13.72
C ILE A 96 -7.44 -1.35 13.48
N VAL A 97 -6.12 -1.57 13.46
CA VAL A 97 -5.48 -2.87 13.29
C VAL A 97 -5.07 -3.40 14.66
N LYS A 98 -5.47 -4.62 14.98
CA LYS A 98 -5.02 -5.32 16.19
C LYS A 98 -3.61 -5.82 15.97
N VAL A 99 -2.67 -5.33 16.73
CA VAL A 99 -1.27 -5.75 16.69
C VAL A 99 -0.91 -6.58 17.90
N THR A 100 0.24 -7.25 17.85
CA THR A 100 0.83 -7.92 19.03
C THR A 100 1.13 -6.90 20.14
N ASP A 101 1.11 -7.33 21.39
CA ASP A 101 1.38 -6.44 22.55
C ASP A 101 2.80 -5.87 22.53
N LYS A 102 3.73 -6.58 21.88
CA LYS A 102 5.12 -6.20 21.74
C LYS A 102 5.40 -5.72 20.31
N GLU A 103 6.12 -4.61 20.20
CA GLU A 103 6.74 -4.12 18.97
C GLU A 103 8.07 -4.86 18.72
N TYR A 104 8.33 -5.23 17.47
CA TYR A 104 9.54 -5.90 17.02
C TYR A 104 10.27 -5.03 15.98
N ASN A 105 11.61 -5.03 16.05
CA ASN A 105 12.44 -4.18 15.21
C ASN A 105 13.53 -4.96 14.45
N SER A 106 13.63 -6.26 14.70
CA SER A 106 14.61 -7.13 14.03
C SER A 106 14.13 -8.58 13.97
N GLU A 107 14.75 -9.35 13.08
CA GLU A 107 14.55 -10.79 12.98
C GLU A 107 14.93 -11.50 14.27
N GLN A 108 16.01 -11.04 14.93
CA GLN A 108 16.51 -11.62 16.18
C GLN A 108 15.49 -11.45 17.32
N GLU A 109 14.85 -10.29 17.43
CA GLU A 109 13.80 -10.07 18.42
C GLU A 109 12.58 -10.99 18.20
N LEU A 110 12.17 -11.17 16.94
CA LEU A 110 11.09 -12.08 16.58
C LEU A 110 11.46 -13.55 16.83
N ALA A 111 12.69 -13.96 16.50
CA ALA A 111 13.15 -15.33 16.75
C ALA A 111 13.27 -15.66 18.23
N ALA A 112 13.61 -14.67 19.07
CA ALA A 112 13.71 -14.84 20.52
C ALA A 112 12.35 -14.89 21.22
N ASP A 113 11.30 -14.31 20.62
CA ASP A 113 9.97 -14.19 21.22
C ASP A 113 8.89 -14.26 20.13
N ILE A 114 8.68 -15.46 19.60
CA ILE A 114 7.73 -15.71 18.51
C ILE A 114 6.29 -15.54 19.04
N PRO A 115 5.46 -14.63 18.46
CA PRO A 115 4.05 -14.53 18.82
C PRO A 115 3.33 -15.86 18.67
N GLN A 116 2.54 -16.28 19.67
CA GLN A 116 1.85 -17.57 19.65
C GLN A 116 0.70 -17.57 18.63
N ALA A 117 0.76 -18.48 17.65
CA ALA A 117 -0.27 -18.65 16.63
C ALA A 117 -0.33 -20.09 16.09
N ASP A 118 -1.48 -20.47 15.54
CA ASP A 118 -1.66 -21.76 14.85
C ASP A 118 -1.18 -21.66 13.38
N ILE A 119 -1.22 -20.48 12.80
CA ILE A 119 -0.82 -20.20 11.41
C ILE A 119 -0.11 -18.85 11.39
N TYR A 120 1.02 -18.78 10.68
CA TYR A 120 1.71 -17.55 10.39
C TYR A 120 1.50 -17.19 8.91
N MET A 121 1.18 -15.93 8.64
CA MET A 121 0.84 -15.50 7.31
C MET A 121 1.64 -14.26 6.90
N THR A 122 2.35 -14.33 5.78
CA THR A 122 2.76 -13.12 5.07
C THR A 122 1.52 -12.52 4.42
N GLY A 123 1.16 -11.31 4.83
CA GLY A 123 0.01 -10.57 4.28
C GLY A 123 0.32 -9.88 2.97
N SER A 124 -0.60 -9.04 2.55
CA SER A 124 -0.46 -8.25 1.32
C SER A 124 0.52 -7.08 1.47
N ASP A 125 0.53 -6.22 0.48
CA ASP A 125 1.45 -5.10 0.25
C ASP A 125 2.82 -5.54 -0.29
N GLN A 126 3.72 -4.60 -0.53
CA GLN A 126 5.05 -4.83 -1.11
C GLN A 126 6.03 -5.42 -0.08
N VAL A 127 5.62 -6.52 0.54
CA VAL A 127 6.37 -7.18 1.61
C VAL A 127 7.64 -7.87 1.10
N TRP A 128 7.66 -8.30 -0.17
CA TRP A 128 8.78 -8.97 -0.81
C TRP A 128 9.60 -8.06 -1.74
N ASN A 129 9.43 -6.73 -1.58
CA ASN A 129 10.15 -5.74 -2.37
C ASN A 129 11.40 -5.25 -1.62
N THR A 130 12.48 -4.97 -2.36
CA THR A 130 13.66 -4.26 -1.85
C THR A 130 13.34 -2.83 -1.39
N VAL A 131 12.24 -2.27 -1.90
CA VAL A 131 11.69 -0.95 -1.60
C VAL A 131 12.78 0.14 -1.66
N VAL A 132 12.98 0.89 -0.57
CA VAL A 132 13.76 2.12 -0.60
C VAL A 132 15.25 1.88 -0.33
N CYS A 133 15.59 0.88 0.47
CA CYS A 133 16.98 0.60 0.86
C CYS A 133 17.74 -0.30 -0.12
N GLY A 134 17.03 -0.94 -1.06
CA GLY A 134 17.64 -1.85 -2.03
C GLY A 134 17.97 -3.24 -1.46
N GLU A 135 17.49 -3.58 -0.26
CA GLU A 135 17.70 -4.86 0.40
C GLU A 135 16.38 -5.55 0.70
N ILE A 136 16.31 -6.86 0.50
CA ILE A 136 15.18 -7.69 0.88
C ILE A 136 15.22 -7.92 2.39
N ASP A 137 14.07 -7.77 3.03
CA ASP A 137 13.92 -8.06 4.45
C ASP A 137 13.44 -9.50 4.65
N PRO A 138 14.26 -10.39 5.23
CA PRO A 138 13.92 -11.79 5.46
C PRO A 138 12.72 -11.97 6.39
N VAL A 139 12.46 -11.02 7.29
CA VAL A 139 11.34 -11.06 8.23
C VAL A 139 10.00 -11.21 7.50
N TYR A 140 9.81 -10.50 6.40
CA TYR A 140 8.59 -10.61 5.58
C TYR A 140 8.44 -11.96 4.85
N PHE A 141 9.49 -12.78 4.83
CA PHE A 141 9.45 -14.18 4.39
C PHE A 141 9.29 -15.16 5.55
N LEU A 142 8.94 -14.66 6.75
CA LEU A 142 8.79 -15.48 7.96
C LEU A 142 10.05 -16.30 8.28
N SER A 143 11.24 -15.73 8.01
CA SER A 143 12.54 -16.39 8.18
C SER A 143 12.82 -16.76 9.62
N PHE A 144 12.33 -15.97 10.58
CA PHE A 144 12.48 -16.16 12.04
C PHE A 144 11.74 -17.38 12.60
N LEU A 145 10.82 -17.98 11.84
CA LEU A 145 10.04 -19.13 12.29
C LEU A 145 10.79 -20.46 12.07
N PRO A 146 10.59 -21.48 12.93
CA PRO A 146 11.08 -22.84 12.66
C PRO A 146 10.37 -23.45 11.44
N ASP A 147 10.99 -24.46 10.83
CA ASP A 147 10.42 -25.12 9.64
C ASP A 147 9.08 -25.82 9.93
N SER A 148 8.88 -26.30 11.15
CA SER A 148 7.64 -26.95 11.59
C SER A 148 6.45 -25.99 11.71
N ALA A 149 6.65 -24.68 11.72
CA ALA A 149 5.56 -23.71 11.79
C ALA A 149 4.76 -23.69 10.48
N LYS A 150 3.45 -23.62 10.59
CA LYS A 150 2.55 -23.49 9.42
C LYS A 150 2.63 -22.09 8.84
N LYS A 151 3.08 -21.97 7.60
CA LYS A 151 3.33 -20.70 6.90
C LYS A 151 2.52 -20.60 5.63
N ILE A 152 1.81 -19.50 5.46
CA ILE A 152 1.12 -19.19 4.22
C ILE A 152 1.42 -17.75 3.78
N ALA A 153 1.27 -17.46 2.50
CA ALA A 153 1.29 -16.10 1.98
C ALA A 153 -0.03 -15.79 1.31
N TYR A 154 -0.66 -14.67 1.68
CA TYR A 154 -1.88 -14.20 1.06
C TYR A 154 -1.68 -12.84 0.41
N ALA A 155 -1.83 -12.82 -0.93
CA ALA A 155 -1.71 -11.61 -1.74
C ALA A 155 -0.40 -10.84 -1.51
N ALA A 156 0.70 -11.53 -1.19
CA ALA A 156 2.01 -10.92 -1.06
C ALA A 156 2.44 -10.26 -2.39
N SER A 157 3.36 -9.30 -2.34
CA SER A 157 3.78 -8.56 -3.54
C SER A 157 5.29 -8.34 -3.57
N PHE A 158 5.89 -8.61 -4.73
CA PHE A 158 7.25 -8.21 -5.06
C PHE A 158 7.34 -6.74 -5.48
N GLY A 159 6.21 -6.12 -5.84
CA GLY A 159 6.13 -4.71 -6.25
C GLY A 159 6.72 -4.42 -7.64
N GLY A 160 7.54 -5.30 -8.18
CA GLY A 160 8.18 -5.19 -9.49
C GLY A 160 8.05 -6.45 -10.32
N SER A 161 8.63 -6.44 -11.53
CA SER A 161 8.64 -7.56 -12.46
C SER A 161 9.88 -8.47 -12.35
N GLU A 162 10.87 -8.05 -11.55
CA GLU A 162 12.13 -8.76 -11.40
C GLU A 162 12.63 -8.69 -9.95
N VAL A 163 13.46 -9.65 -9.58
CA VAL A 163 14.24 -9.65 -8.35
C VAL A 163 15.74 -9.57 -8.69
N LEU A 164 16.50 -8.95 -7.81
CA LEU A 164 17.95 -8.82 -8.02
C LEU A 164 18.60 -10.22 -8.08
N PRO A 165 19.58 -10.44 -8.98
CA PRO A 165 20.21 -11.73 -9.11
C PRO A 165 20.77 -12.29 -7.81
N ASN A 166 21.38 -11.44 -6.98
CA ASN A 166 21.96 -11.82 -5.69
C ASN A 166 20.93 -12.27 -4.64
N ASP A 167 19.66 -11.89 -4.81
CA ASP A 167 18.59 -12.22 -3.86
C ASP A 167 17.85 -13.50 -4.23
N LYS A 168 17.97 -13.97 -5.49
CA LYS A 168 17.18 -15.10 -6.03
C LYS A 168 17.29 -16.37 -5.19
N GLU A 169 18.49 -16.76 -4.79
CA GLU A 169 18.70 -18.00 -4.02
C GLU A 169 18.09 -17.89 -2.60
N ASN A 170 18.24 -16.75 -1.96
CA ASN A 170 17.64 -16.52 -0.64
C ASN A 170 16.11 -16.53 -0.72
N ILE A 171 15.53 -15.80 -1.69
CA ILE A 171 14.09 -15.77 -1.91
C ILE A 171 13.57 -17.19 -2.16
N LYS A 172 14.20 -17.95 -3.06
CA LYS A 172 13.84 -19.34 -3.35
C LYS A 172 13.84 -20.21 -2.10
N LYS A 173 14.91 -20.08 -1.27
CA LYS A 173 15.02 -20.79 0.00
C LYS A 173 13.87 -20.48 0.95
N TRP A 174 13.53 -19.20 1.10
CA TRP A 174 12.45 -18.76 1.98
C TRP A 174 11.08 -19.18 1.46
N LEU A 175 10.79 -18.99 0.16
CA LEU A 175 9.50 -19.35 -0.43
C LEU A 175 9.22 -20.86 -0.35
N LYS A 176 10.22 -21.71 -0.47
CA LYS A 176 10.06 -23.17 -0.32
C LYS A 176 9.59 -23.62 1.07
N ARG A 177 9.64 -22.74 2.07
CA ARG A 177 9.19 -23.04 3.44
C ARG A 177 7.70 -22.78 3.66
N TYR A 178 6.98 -22.27 2.64
CA TYR A 178 5.55 -21.99 2.74
C TYR A 178 4.72 -23.20 2.34
N ASP A 179 3.62 -23.44 3.07
CA ASP A 179 2.63 -24.45 2.75
C ASP A 179 1.75 -24.05 1.55
N LYS A 180 1.46 -22.74 1.42
CA LYS A 180 0.71 -22.15 0.30
C LYS A 180 1.16 -20.71 0.06
N ILE A 181 1.30 -20.36 -1.22
CA ILE A 181 1.66 -19.01 -1.64
C ILE A 181 0.61 -18.49 -2.60
N THR A 182 0.09 -17.30 -2.29
CA THR A 182 -0.71 -16.51 -3.22
C THR A 182 -0.14 -15.10 -3.32
N ILE A 183 -0.18 -14.53 -4.52
CA ILE A 183 0.46 -13.25 -4.88
C ILE A 183 -0.57 -12.37 -5.57
N ARG A 184 -0.53 -11.06 -5.34
CA ARG A 184 -1.58 -10.18 -5.87
C ARG A 184 -1.35 -9.71 -7.32
N GLU A 185 -0.11 -9.77 -7.83
CA GLU A 185 0.20 -9.40 -9.22
C GLU A 185 0.80 -10.55 -10.03
N ASN A 186 0.48 -10.57 -11.32
CA ASN A 186 0.90 -11.64 -12.22
C ASN A 186 2.44 -11.71 -12.39
N SER A 187 3.12 -10.55 -12.37
CA SER A 187 4.59 -10.51 -12.41
C SER A 187 5.22 -11.25 -11.22
N GLY A 188 4.65 -11.11 -10.03
CA GLY A 188 5.11 -11.82 -8.85
C GLY A 188 4.88 -13.34 -8.92
N VAL A 189 3.77 -13.77 -9.51
CA VAL A 189 3.52 -15.21 -9.79
C VAL A 189 4.58 -15.77 -10.74
N LYS A 190 4.94 -15.02 -11.80
CA LYS A 190 6.02 -15.42 -12.71
C LYS A 190 7.36 -15.55 -11.98
N ILE A 191 7.72 -14.57 -11.13
CA ILE A 191 8.94 -14.63 -10.31
C ILE A 191 8.96 -15.91 -9.46
N ALA A 192 7.89 -16.23 -8.73
CA ALA A 192 7.83 -17.42 -7.89
C ALA A 192 7.97 -18.70 -8.71
N ASN A 193 7.29 -18.80 -9.85
CA ASN A 193 7.36 -19.96 -10.75
C ASN A 193 8.75 -20.13 -11.37
N GLU A 194 9.42 -19.05 -11.78
CA GLU A 194 10.80 -19.08 -12.26
C GLU A 194 11.80 -19.56 -11.20
N LEU A 195 11.52 -19.28 -9.92
CA LEU A 195 12.27 -19.81 -8.79
C LEU A 195 11.90 -21.26 -8.43
N GLY A 196 10.98 -21.88 -9.18
CA GLY A 196 10.52 -23.25 -8.97
C GLY A 196 9.61 -23.42 -7.75
N VAL A 197 8.86 -22.36 -7.39
CA VAL A 197 7.90 -22.37 -6.29
C VAL A 197 6.51 -22.04 -6.84
N PRO A 198 5.51 -22.95 -6.76
CA PRO A 198 4.17 -22.70 -7.26
C PRO A 198 3.48 -21.57 -6.53
N ALA A 199 2.86 -20.65 -7.26
CA ALA A 199 2.06 -19.58 -6.71
C ALA A 199 0.84 -19.29 -7.59
N GLU A 200 -0.22 -18.75 -6.98
CA GLU A 200 -1.46 -18.37 -7.66
C GLU A 200 -1.71 -16.88 -7.48
N GLN A 201 -2.28 -16.23 -8.50
CA GLN A 201 -2.72 -14.85 -8.38
C GLN A 201 -4.06 -14.78 -7.64
N VAL A 202 -4.14 -13.82 -6.69
CA VAL A 202 -5.37 -13.51 -5.95
C VAL A 202 -5.56 -12.00 -5.83
N LEU A 203 -6.76 -11.59 -5.47
CA LEU A 203 -7.07 -10.19 -5.17
C LEU A 203 -6.43 -9.73 -3.86
N ASP A 204 -6.08 -8.44 -3.80
CA ASP A 204 -5.66 -7.79 -2.55
C ASP A 204 -6.77 -7.91 -1.48
N PRO A 205 -6.43 -8.00 -0.17
CA PRO A 205 -7.42 -8.10 0.91
C PRO A 205 -8.50 -7.02 0.89
N THR A 206 -8.21 -5.84 0.34
CA THR A 206 -9.19 -4.76 0.22
C THR A 206 -10.42 -5.14 -0.58
N PHE A 207 -10.32 -6.12 -1.48
CA PHE A 207 -11.44 -6.66 -2.25
C PHE A 207 -12.21 -7.78 -1.53
N LEU A 208 -11.73 -8.27 -0.39
CA LEU A 208 -12.45 -9.26 0.44
C LEU A 208 -13.56 -8.63 1.28
N LEU A 209 -13.55 -7.31 1.41
CA LEU A 209 -14.58 -6.58 2.14
C LEU A 209 -15.59 -5.97 1.18
N GLU A 210 -16.87 -6.19 1.48
CA GLU A 210 -17.96 -5.56 0.77
C GLU A 210 -18.00 -4.04 1.03
N LYS A 211 -18.65 -3.29 0.14
CA LYS A 211 -18.85 -1.85 0.29
C LYS A 211 -19.40 -1.46 1.65
N SER A 212 -20.37 -2.22 2.16
CA SER A 212 -20.99 -2.02 3.47
C SER A 212 -20.00 -2.07 4.64
N GLU A 213 -18.91 -2.85 4.53
CA GLU A 213 -17.87 -2.90 5.55
C GLU A 213 -17.01 -1.63 5.54
N TRP A 214 -16.67 -1.13 4.35
CA TRP A 214 -15.95 0.14 4.21
C TRP A 214 -16.80 1.32 4.69
N GLU A 215 -18.11 1.30 4.42
CA GLU A 215 -19.04 2.34 4.83
C GLU A 215 -19.16 2.50 6.35
N LYS A 216 -18.87 1.46 7.14
CA LYS A 216 -18.79 1.56 8.61
C LYS A 216 -17.67 2.50 9.09
N LEU A 217 -16.63 2.67 8.32
CA LEU A 217 -15.52 3.58 8.63
C LEU A 217 -15.79 5.02 8.16
N ILE A 218 -16.75 5.23 7.25
CA ILE A 218 -17.01 6.50 6.59
C ILE A 218 -17.93 7.36 7.47
N PRO A 219 -17.58 8.63 7.75
CA PRO A 219 -18.47 9.51 8.49
C PRO A 219 -19.78 9.76 7.75
N GLN A 220 -20.89 9.67 8.49
CA GLN A 220 -22.24 9.89 7.96
C GLN A 220 -22.51 11.39 7.86
N ARG A 221 -22.09 11.99 6.74
CA ARG A 221 -22.34 13.40 6.42
C ARG A 221 -22.62 13.55 4.94
N GLU A 222 -23.47 14.51 4.58
CA GLU A 222 -23.76 14.84 3.20
C GLU A 222 -22.57 15.47 2.50
N CYS A 223 -22.48 15.25 1.19
CA CYS A 223 -21.54 15.92 0.30
C CYS A 223 -22.31 16.96 -0.53
N SER A 224 -22.13 18.24 -0.23
CA SER A 224 -22.78 19.32 -0.97
C SER A 224 -22.02 19.78 -2.21
N GLU A 225 -20.80 19.34 -2.39
CA GLU A 225 -19.92 19.80 -3.45
C GLU A 225 -19.65 18.68 -4.47
N LYS A 226 -19.69 19.04 -5.75
CA LYS A 226 -19.28 18.17 -6.85
C LYS A 226 -17.82 18.42 -7.19
N TYR A 227 -16.99 17.36 -7.18
CA TYR A 227 -15.57 17.51 -7.38
C TYR A 227 -14.92 16.31 -8.09
N VAL A 228 -13.81 16.60 -8.76
CA VAL A 228 -12.80 15.61 -9.16
C VAL A 228 -11.82 15.47 -8.00
N LEU A 229 -11.57 14.23 -7.58
CA LEU A 229 -10.59 13.93 -6.56
C LEU A 229 -9.28 13.45 -7.22
N VAL A 230 -8.13 13.90 -6.73
CA VAL A 230 -6.81 13.40 -7.11
C VAL A 230 -6.12 12.79 -5.91
N TYR A 231 -5.66 11.55 -6.05
CA TYR A 231 -4.72 10.91 -5.13
C TYR A 231 -3.52 10.41 -5.91
N GLN A 232 -2.44 11.20 -5.87
CA GLN A 232 -1.25 11.01 -6.68
C GLN A 232 -0.03 10.76 -5.79
N LEU A 233 0.62 9.62 -5.97
CA LEU A 233 1.79 9.19 -5.20
C LEU A 233 3.11 9.49 -5.92
N HIS A 234 3.12 9.54 -7.24
CA HIS A 234 4.32 9.72 -8.04
C HIS A 234 4.35 11.12 -8.69
N PRO A 235 5.50 11.84 -8.66
CA PRO A 235 5.62 13.12 -9.34
C PRO A 235 5.38 12.99 -10.85
N ASN A 236 4.32 13.65 -11.36
CA ASN A 236 3.97 13.66 -12.78
C ASN A 236 3.27 14.98 -13.13
N LYS A 237 3.98 15.87 -13.81
CA LYS A 237 3.46 17.18 -14.20
C LYS A 237 2.33 17.11 -15.24
N GLN A 238 2.38 16.11 -16.12
CA GLN A 238 1.32 15.91 -17.14
C GLN A 238 0.03 15.48 -16.45
N PHE A 239 0.11 14.63 -15.46
CA PHE A 239 -1.04 14.25 -14.63
C PHE A 239 -1.61 15.44 -13.85
N ASP A 240 -0.76 16.30 -13.28
CA ASP A 240 -1.20 17.51 -12.59
C ASP A 240 -2.00 18.45 -13.52
N GLU A 241 -1.50 18.68 -14.74
CA GLU A 241 -2.16 19.55 -15.71
C GLU A 241 -3.43 18.89 -16.28
N TYR A 242 -3.41 17.59 -16.55
CA TYR A 242 -4.58 16.83 -16.96
C TYR A 242 -5.71 16.94 -15.94
N ALA A 243 -5.43 16.71 -14.66
CA ALA A 243 -6.44 16.78 -13.61
C ALA A 243 -7.09 18.18 -13.53
N LYS A 244 -6.30 19.24 -13.69
CA LYS A 244 -6.78 20.61 -13.73
C LYS A 244 -7.69 20.87 -14.94
N GLN A 245 -7.28 20.42 -16.13
CA GLN A 245 -8.05 20.59 -17.36
C GLN A 245 -9.33 19.75 -17.34
N TYR A 246 -9.26 18.52 -16.84
CA TYR A 246 -10.40 17.63 -16.68
C TYR A 246 -11.46 18.28 -15.79
N ALA A 247 -11.08 18.72 -14.58
CA ALA A 247 -12.01 19.38 -13.67
C ALA A 247 -12.64 20.64 -14.28
N LYS A 248 -11.84 21.46 -15.00
CA LYS A 248 -12.33 22.65 -15.70
C LYS A 248 -13.34 22.30 -16.80
N LYS A 249 -13.04 21.30 -17.64
CA LYS A 249 -13.94 20.87 -18.74
C LYS A 249 -15.26 20.31 -18.23
N LYS A 250 -15.22 19.55 -17.12
CA LYS A 250 -16.43 18.98 -16.49
C LYS A 250 -17.17 19.98 -15.56
N GLY A 251 -16.67 21.20 -15.38
CA GLY A 251 -17.27 22.21 -14.50
C GLY A 251 -17.24 21.83 -13.01
N LEU A 252 -16.27 21.02 -12.60
CA LEU A 252 -16.14 20.46 -11.26
C LEU A 252 -15.03 21.15 -10.46
N LYS A 253 -15.16 21.17 -9.13
CA LYS A 253 -14.05 21.53 -8.24
C LYS A 253 -12.95 20.48 -8.31
N LEU A 254 -11.71 20.88 -8.07
CA LEU A 254 -10.57 19.96 -8.00
C LEU A 254 -10.10 19.83 -6.56
N TYR A 255 -10.04 18.60 -6.03
CA TYR A 255 -9.54 18.28 -4.71
C TYR A 255 -8.32 17.38 -4.82
N ARG A 256 -7.34 17.55 -3.91
CA ARG A 256 -6.11 16.74 -3.86
C ARG A 256 -5.87 16.20 -2.47
N LEU A 257 -5.84 14.87 -2.34
CA LEU A 257 -5.43 14.21 -1.11
C LEU A 257 -3.91 14.01 -1.12
N SER A 258 -3.23 14.47 -0.09
CA SER A 258 -1.80 14.19 0.10
C SER A 258 -1.37 14.48 1.55
N HIS A 259 -0.31 13.81 2.00
CA HIS A 259 0.42 14.14 3.21
C HIS A 259 1.66 15.02 2.93
N CYS A 260 2.00 15.25 1.65
CA CYS A 260 3.15 16.05 1.24
C CYS A 260 2.80 17.53 1.19
N PHE A 261 3.27 18.33 2.13
CA PHE A 261 2.93 19.77 2.23
C PHE A 261 3.23 20.59 0.98
N HIS A 262 4.28 20.23 0.21
CA HIS A 262 4.60 20.92 -1.03
C HIS A 262 3.52 20.78 -2.11
N HIS A 263 2.55 19.87 -1.95
CA HIS A 263 1.41 19.76 -2.87
C HIS A 263 0.38 20.90 -2.69
N ILE A 264 0.47 21.71 -1.63
CA ILE A 264 -0.40 22.87 -1.41
C ILE A 264 -0.33 23.91 -2.54
N VAL A 265 0.83 23.98 -3.23
CA VAL A 265 1.01 24.91 -4.37
C VAL A 265 0.45 24.39 -5.68
N ARG A 266 -0.03 23.14 -5.73
CA ARG A 266 -0.67 22.56 -6.91
C ARG A 266 -2.11 23.06 -7.02
N SER A 267 -2.65 23.04 -8.26
CA SER A 267 -4.04 23.41 -8.51
C SER A 267 -5.02 22.54 -7.73
N GLY A 268 -6.08 23.15 -7.20
CA GLY A 268 -7.15 22.49 -6.47
C GLY A 268 -7.08 22.68 -4.96
N LYS A 269 -8.14 22.28 -4.27
CA LYS A 269 -8.20 22.32 -2.80
C LYS A 269 -7.33 21.20 -2.22
N PHE A 270 -6.32 21.58 -1.47
CA PHE A 270 -5.43 20.63 -0.79
C PHE A 270 -6.11 20.07 0.47
N VAL A 271 -6.26 18.74 0.53
CA VAL A 271 -6.77 18.00 1.68
C VAL A 271 -5.59 17.27 2.31
N CYS A 272 -5.10 17.80 3.43
CA CYS A 272 -3.89 17.33 4.08
C CYS A 272 -4.15 16.18 5.03
N CYS A 273 -3.67 15.00 4.68
CA CYS A 273 -3.64 13.81 5.54
C CYS A 273 -4.92 13.61 6.39
N PRO A 274 -6.11 13.50 5.75
CA PRO A 274 -7.37 13.35 6.46
C PRO A 274 -7.42 12.01 7.23
N PRO A 275 -8.27 11.88 8.28
CA PRO A 275 -8.55 10.59 8.90
C PRO A 275 -8.98 9.53 7.89
N ILE A 276 -8.76 8.24 8.21
CA ILE A 276 -9.10 7.10 7.31
C ILE A 276 -10.53 7.17 6.80
N GLY A 277 -11.49 7.41 7.69
CA GLY A 277 -12.90 7.52 7.30
C GLY A 277 -13.14 8.68 6.34
N GLU A 278 -12.47 9.81 6.53
CA GLU A 278 -12.56 10.94 5.60
C GLU A 278 -11.85 10.67 4.27
N PHE A 279 -10.71 9.96 4.29
CA PHE A 279 -10.06 9.52 3.06
C PHE A 279 -11.02 8.69 2.19
N LEU A 280 -11.69 7.71 2.79
CA LEU A 280 -12.70 6.90 2.11
C LEU A 280 -13.93 7.73 1.72
N TRP A 281 -14.35 8.69 2.58
CA TRP A 281 -15.45 9.60 2.28
C TRP A 281 -15.19 10.45 1.05
N TYR A 282 -13.97 11.01 0.91
CA TYR A 282 -13.59 11.77 -0.28
C TYR A 282 -13.60 10.92 -1.55
N ILE A 283 -13.16 9.67 -1.48
CA ILE A 283 -13.21 8.75 -2.65
C ILE A 283 -14.66 8.44 -2.99
N LYS A 284 -15.48 8.03 -2.02
CA LYS A 284 -16.88 7.64 -2.22
C LYS A 284 -17.73 8.75 -2.86
N ASN A 285 -17.50 10.00 -2.50
CA ASN A 285 -18.31 11.14 -2.93
C ASN A 285 -17.71 11.93 -4.11
N ALA A 286 -16.61 11.49 -4.68
CA ALA A 286 -16.06 12.13 -5.88
C ALA A 286 -16.94 11.82 -7.11
N GLU A 287 -17.24 12.83 -7.93
CA GLU A 287 -17.86 12.61 -9.23
C GLU A 287 -16.92 11.83 -10.15
N HIS A 288 -15.61 12.07 -10.03
CA HIS A 288 -14.57 11.31 -10.69
C HIS A 288 -13.29 11.30 -9.87
N PHE A 289 -12.63 10.15 -9.81
CA PHE A 289 -11.39 9.94 -9.06
C PHE A 289 -10.22 9.67 -10.01
N LEU A 290 -9.19 10.49 -9.94
CA LEU A 290 -7.96 10.35 -10.72
C LEU A 290 -6.84 9.88 -9.80
N THR A 291 -6.19 8.77 -10.12
CA THR A 291 -5.16 8.21 -9.25
C THR A 291 -4.04 7.51 -10.03
N ASP A 292 -2.86 7.39 -9.41
CA ASP A 292 -1.75 6.54 -9.81
C ASP A 292 -1.39 5.52 -8.70
N SER A 293 -2.35 5.31 -7.79
CA SER A 293 -2.19 4.48 -6.60
C SER A 293 -2.98 3.17 -6.74
N PHE A 294 -2.30 2.03 -6.61
CA PHE A 294 -2.94 0.72 -6.57
C PHE A 294 -4.10 0.67 -5.55
N HIS A 295 -3.87 1.12 -4.32
CA HIS A 295 -4.94 1.12 -3.31
C HIS A 295 -5.99 2.20 -3.58
N GLY A 296 -5.62 3.32 -4.22
CA GLY A 296 -6.61 4.29 -4.70
C GLY A 296 -7.59 3.63 -5.66
N THR A 297 -7.07 2.90 -6.65
CA THR A 297 -7.86 2.08 -7.59
C THR A 297 -8.74 1.07 -6.86
N ALA A 298 -8.17 0.31 -5.93
CA ALA A 298 -8.91 -0.70 -5.17
C ALA A 298 -10.09 -0.10 -4.40
N PHE A 299 -9.90 1.05 -3.74
CA PHE A 299 -11.00 1.74 -3.04
C PHE A 299 -12.02 2.37 -3.97
N ALA A 300 -11.60 2.89 -5.13
CA ALA A 300 -12.56 3.38 -6.12
C ALA A 300 -13.50 2.26 -6.59
N ILE A 301 -12.96 1.08 -6.88
CA ILE A 301 -13.72 -0.11 -7.25
C ILE A 301 -14.63 -0.55 -6.09
N GLY A 302 -14.07 -0.73 -4.90
CA GLY A 302 -14.80 -1.20 -3.71
C GLY A 302 -15.92 -0.26 -3.25
N LEU A 303 -15.81 1.05 -3.53
CA LEU A 303 -16.81 2.07 -3.20
C LEU A 303 -17.75 2.42 -4.37
N ASN A 304 -17.55 1.80 -5.55
CA ASN A 304 -18.27 2.11 -6.80
C ASN A 304 -18.12 3.58 -7.24
N THR A 305 -16.95 4.14 -7.10
CA THR A 305 -16.63 5.50 -7.55
C THR A 305 -16.10 5.46 -8.98
N GLN A 306 -16.56 6.36 -9.83
CA GLN A 306 -15.99 6.51 -11.19
C GLN A 306 -14.53 6.96 -11.09
N PHE A 307 -13.64 6.28 -11.83
CA PHE A 307 -12.22 6.56 -11.72
C PHE A 307 -11.46 6.42 -13.03
N THR A 308 -10.28 7.01 -13.06
CA THR A 308 -9.28 6.80 -14.12
C THR A 308 -7.91 6.65 -13.49
N ASP A 309 -7.22 5.61 -13.92
CA ASP A 309 -5.84 5.35 -13.53
C ASP A 309 -4.86 5.98 -14.47
N VAL A 310 -3.92 6.72 -13.91
CA VAL A 310 -2.74 7.24 -14.60
C VAL A 310 -1.55 6.37 -14.25
N LEU A 311 -1.19 5.45 -15.13
CA LEU A 311 -0.12 4.49 -14.83
C LEU A 311 1.20 5.21 -14.52
N PRO A 312 1.83 4.93 -13.36
CA PRO A 312 3.14 5.44 -13.05
C PRO A 312 4.21 4.78 -13.95
N LYS A 313 5.34 5.47 -14.17
CA LYS A 313 6.46 4.93 -14.98
C LYS A 313 7.08 3.67 -14.37
N SER A 314 7.00 3.53 -13.06
CA SER A 314 7.47 2.36 -12.32
C SER A 314 6.32 1.79 -11.50
N TYR A 315 6.32 0.47 -11.29
CA TYR A 315 5.30 -0.23 -10.49
C TYR A 315 3.88 -0.22 -11.09
N SER A 316 3.74 0.08 -12.40
CA SER A 316 2.45 0.06 -13.11
C SER A 316 1.83 -1.34 -13.17
N GLU A 317 2.64 -2.39 -13.19
CA GLU A 317 2.23 -3.80 -13.26
C GLU A 317 1.13 -4.16 -12.25
N ARG A 318 1.18 -3.62 -11.04
CA ARG A 318 0.19 -3.90 -10.00
C ARG A 318 -1.19 -3.37 -10.35
N ILE A 319 -1.26 -2.14 -10.91
CA ILE A 319 -2.51 -1.52 -11.34
C ILE A 319 -3.02 -2.24 -12.60
N SER A 320 -2.15 -2.42 -13.59
CA SER A 320 -2.52 -3.11 -14.83
C SER A 320 -3.00 -4.54 -14.58
N SER A 321 -2.30 -5.28 -13.71
CA SER A 321 -2.64 -6.66 -13.36
C SER A 321 -4.01 -6.79 -12.70
N ILE A 322 -4.37 -5.89 -11.77
CA ILE A 322 -5.68 -5.94 -11.13
C ILE A 322 -6.79 -5.52 -12.10
N LEU A 323 -6.58 -4.46 -12.88
CA LEU A 323 -7.58 -4.00 -13.85
C LEU A 323 -7.83 -5.06 -14.92
N GLN A 324 -6.79 -5.74 -15.39
CA GLN A 324 -6.90 -6.86 -16.32
C GLN A 324 -7.69 -8.03 -15.70
N LEU A 325 -7.40 -8.37 -14.43
CA LEU A 325 -8.06 -9.50 -13.75
C LEU A 325 -9.56 -9.30 -13.61
N ILE A 326 -10.02 -8.04 -13.48
CA ILE A 326 -11.44 -7.71 -13.30
C ILE A 326 -12.11 -7.08 -14.53
N GLY A 327 -11.38 -6.97 -15.67
CA GLY A 327 -11.93 -6.46 -16.93
C GLY A 327 -12.13 -4.93 -16.97
N TYR A 328 -11.29 -4.16 -16.27
CA TYR A 328 -11.40 -2.70 -16.17
C TYR A 328 -10.21 -1.95 -16.81
N GLU A 329 -9.56 -2.53 -17.82
CA GLU A 329 -8.44 -1.92 -18.55
C GLU A 329 -8.81 -0.62 -19.26
N ASN A 330 -10.10 -0.44 -19.59
CA ASN A 330 -10.64 0.80 -20.14
C ASN A 330 -10.54 1.99 -19.18
N ARG A 331 -10.32 1.76 -17.88
CA ARG A 331 -10.09 2.81 -16.88
C ARG A 331 -8.67 3.37 -16.87
N ILE A 332 -7.75 2.79 -17.64
CA ILE A 332 -6.39 3.31 -17.79
C ILE A 332 -6.39 4.48 -18.78
N LEU A 333 -5.88 5.63 -18.35
CA LEU A 333 -5.71 6.81 -19.20
C LEU A 333 -4.73 6.49 -20.32
N LYS A 334 -5.21 6.51 -21.57
CA LYS A 334 -4.40 6.27 -22.77
C LYS A 334 -3.67 7.51 -23.26
N SER A 335 -4.27 8.69 -23.06
CA SER A 335 -3.71 9.97 -23.48
C SER A 335 -4.15 11.10 -22.58
N TYR A 336 -3.23 12.03 -22.27
CA TYR A 336 -3.56 13.26 -21.52
C TYR A 336 -4.43 14.26 -22.30
N ASN A 337 -4.79 13.96 -23.54
CA ASN A 337 -5.73 14.73 -24.35
C ASN A 337 -7.15 14.11 -24.37
N ASP A 338 -7.30 12.95 -23.77
CA ASP A 338 -8.58 12.26 -23.65
C ASP A 338 -9.31 12.71 -22.38
N PHE A 339 -10.47 13.34 -22.56
CA PHE A 339 -11.32 13.84 -21.49
C PHE A 339 -12.70 13.17 -21.46
N ASP A 340 -12.95 12.21 -22.37
CA ASP A 340 -14.23 11.51 -22.53
C ASP A 340 -14.19 10.06 -21.99
N ILE A 341 -13.41 9.88 -20.92
CA ILE A 341 -13.18 8.60 -20.24
C ILE A 341 -14.38 8.09 -19.43
N ASP A 342 -15.48 8.79 -19.43
CA ASP A 342 -16.71 8.42 -18.70
C ASP A 342 -17.66 7.54 -19.55
N SER A 343 -17.33 7.28 -20.80
CA SER A 343 -18.15 6.48 -21.74
C SER A 343 -17.76 5.00 -21.74
#